data_86d2eb0026eeff41bbadc3d467cc2619
#
_entry.id   86d2eb0026eeff41bbadc3d467cc2619
#
_cell.length_a   1.000
_cell.length_b   1.000
_cell.length_c   1.000
_cell.angle_alpha   90.00
_cell.angle_beta   90.00
_cell.angle_gamma   90.00
#
_symmetry.space_group_name_H-M   'P 1'
#
loop_
_entity.id
_entity.type
_entity.pdbx_description
1 polymer ?
#
loop_
_entity_poly.entity_id
_entity_poly.type
_entity_poly.pdbx_seq_one_letter_code
_entity_poly.pdbx_strand_id
1 'polypeptide(L)'
;MLDSAIKDQLKGLFAQLEAHYTFDIFVHPQHESRAELVDLLEEVASCSDKLSCRLQDSEGLKFILLKEGEDTGIIFRAVPGGHEFTSLLMAVLNADGKGKNFPDEFITRRIKALRGPISLTTYLSLTCTNCPDVVQALNMMVLLNGQIRHEAVDGSINEEEVERMKVQAVPTVFADGEQIHVGRSSMGDLLEKLEARYGSVELEAVETKEYDVLVAGAPAGATAAIYSARKGLKVAIIAERIGGQVNETMGIENLISVPQTTGKQLAQDLKKHLAEYHIDILENRRIEKVEVTEGMKVLSVKGGETYKAPVLIIATGANWRKLNVPGEEKYIGHGVAFCPHCDGPFYKDKEVAVIGGGNSGVEAAIDLAGICSKVTVF
;
A
#
# COMPACT_ATOMS: atom_id res chain seq x y z
N MET A 1 -15.09 -18.11 12.94
CA MET A 1 -16.50 -17.88 12.50
C MET A 1 -16.76 -16.40 12.40
N LEU A 2 -17.29 -15.96 11.25
CA LEU A 2 -17.71 -14.58 11.04
C LEU A 2 -19.02 -14.34 11.82
N ASP A 3 -19.11 -13.20 12.53
CA ASP A 3 -20.35 -12.84 13.19
C ASP A 3 -21.44 -12.40 12.20
N SER A 4 -22.69 -12.32 12.65
CA SER A 4 -23.83 -12.00 11.78
C SER A 4 -23.72 -10.61 11.16
N ALA A 5 -23.14 -9.63 11.88
CA ALA A 5 -23.00 -8.27 11.39
C ALA A 5 -22.00 -8.19 10.24
N ILE A 6 -20.87 -8.90 10.36
CA ILE A 6 -19.90 -9.04 9.27
C ILE A 6 -20.53 -9.74 8.05
N LYS A 7 -21.25 -10.85 8.27
CA LYS A 7 -21.94 -11.56 7.16
C LYS A 7 -22.93 -10.67 6.44
N ASP A 8 -23.70 -9.84 7.13
CA ASP A 8 -24.66 -8.93 6.51
C ASP A 8 -23.94 -7.80 5.73
N GLN A 9 -22.81 -7.31 6.22
CA GLN A 9 -21.97 -6.38 5.47
C GLN A 9 -21.39 -7.03 4.20
N LEU A 10 -20.93 -8.29 4.29
CA LEU A 10 -20.41 -9.04 3.14
C LEU A 10 -21.48 -9.29 2.08
N LYS A 11 -22.71 -9.64 2.48
CA LYS A 11 -23.85 -9.78 1.54
C LYS A 11 -24.09 -8.48 0.78
N GLY A 12 -24.11 -7.33 1.48
CA GLY A 12 -24.23 -6.03 0.84
C GLY A 12 -23.08 -5.72 -0.12
N LEU A 13 -21.86 -6.08 0.27
CA LEU A 13 -20.65 -5.85 -0.52
C LEU A 13 -20.63 -6.71 -1.78
N PHE A 14 -20.99 -7.99 -1.68
CA PHE A 14 -20.98 -8.96 -2.78
C PHE A 14 -22.26 -8.93 -3.65
N ALA A 15 -23.31 -8.22 -3.24
CA ALA A 15 -24.52 -8.05 -4.05
C ALA A 15 -24.26 -7.40 -5.42
N GLN A 16 -23.13 -6.69 -5.56
CA GLN A 16 -22.73 -6.04 -6.81
C GLN A 16 -21.90 -6.92 -7.75
N LEU A 17 -21.53 -8.14 -7.35
CA LEU A 17 -20.73 -9.04 -8.18
C LEU A 17 -21.51 -9.46 -9.45
N GLU A 18 -20.82 -9.39 -10.59
CA GLU A 18 -21.36 -9.79 -11.89
C GLU A 18 -20.88 -11.19 -12.29
N ALA A 19 -19.59 -11.50 -12.07
CA ALA A 19 -18.98 -12.78 -12.40
C ALA A 19 -19.07 -13.80 -11.26
N HIS A 20 -18.87 -15.08 -11.57
CA HIS A 20 -18.75 -16.15 -10.59
C HIS A 20 -17.29 -16.35 -10.18
N TYR A 21 -17.06 -16.52 -8.88
CA TYR A 21 -15.75 -16.75 -8.29
C TYR A 21 -15.71 -18.06 -7.51
N THR A 22 -14.60 -18.77 -7.62
CA THR A 22 -14.36 -19.99 -6.86
C THR A 22 -13.08 -19.88 -6.09
N PHE A 23 -13.13 -20.13 -4.79
CA PHE A 23 -11.95 -20.38 -3.98
C PHE A 23 -11.54 -21.84 -4.20
N ASP A 24 -10.52 -22.06 -5.01
CA ASP A 24 -10.01 -23.39 -5.32
C ASP A 24 -8.96 -23.77 -4.28
N ILE A 25 -9.38 -24.56 -3.29
CA ILE A 25 -8.64 -24.84 -2.05
C ILE A 25 -7.85 -26.14 -2.22
N PHE A 26 -6.55 -26.07 -1.99
CA PHE A 26 -5.63 -27.18 -1.99
C PHE A 26 -5.00 -27.29 -0.60
N VAL A 27 -5.34 -28.32 0.16
CA VAL A 27 -4.83 -28.44 1.51
C VAL A 27 -4.67 -29.91 1.93
N HIS A 28 -3.57 -30.20 2.66
CA HIS A 28 -3.33 -31.54 3.16
C HIS A 28 -4.43 -31.98 4.17
N PRO A 29 -4.95 -33.21 4.11
CA PRO A 29 -6.03 -33.66 5.00
C PRO A 29 -5.76 -33.51 6.49
N GLN A 30 -4.49 -33.58 6.88
CA GLN A 30 -4.06 -33.47 8.29
C GLN A 30 -3.40 -32.10 8.61
N HIS A 31 -3.51 -31.12 7.72
CA HIS A 31 -2.96 -29.78 8.01
C HIS A 31 -3.72 -29.14 9.17
N GLU A 32 -3.00 -28.61 10.16
CA GLU A 32 -3.60 -28.04 11.38
C GLU A 32 -4.59 -26.91 11.11
N SER A 33 -4.29 -26.06 10.12
CA SER A 33 -5.13 -24.93 9.73
C SER A 33 -6.19 -25.26 8.66
N ARG A 34 -6.36 -26.56 8.29
CA ARG A 34 -7.31 -26.97 7.24
C ARG A 34 -8.74 -26.55 7.59
N ALA A 35 -9.19 -26.86 8.80
CA ALA A 35 -10.55 -26.55 9.23
C ALA A 35 -10.78 -25.03 9.21
N GLU A 36 -9.84 -24.26 9.75
CA GLU A 36 -9.95 -22.81 9.81
C GLU A 36 -10.02 -22.17 8.43
N LEU A 37 -9.20 -22.62 7.47
CA LEU A 37 -9.21 -22.12 6.09
C LEU A 37 -10.53 -22.43 5.40
N VAL A 38 -10.98 -23.70 5.46
CA VAL A 38 -12.21 -24.15 4.80
C VAL A 38 -13.42 -23.42 5.38
N ASP A 39 -13.55 -23.39 6.71
CA ASP A 39 -14.65 -22.71 7.39
C ASP A 39 -14.70 -21.22 7.02
N LEU A 40 -13.56 -20.51 7.02
CA LEU A 40 -13.50 -19.10 6.65
C LEU A 40 -13.99 -18.87 5.22
N LEU A 41 -13.47 -19.64 4.26
CA LEU A 41 -13.80 -19.45 2.85
C LEU A 41 -15.25 -19.86 2.54
N GLU A 42 -15.75 -20.93 3.16
CA GLU A 42 -17.16 -21.34 3.04
C GLU A 42 -18.11 -20.29 3.66
N GLU A 43 -17.75 -19.72 4.82
CA GLU A 43 -18.51 -18.64 5.43
C GLU A 43 -18.55 -17.38 4.53
N VAL A 44 -17.42 -17.01 3.92
CA VAL A 44 -17.37 -15.90 2.94
C VAL A 44 -18.19 -16.24 1.71
N ALA A 45 -18.04 -17.45 1.16
CA ALA A 45 -18.78 -17.88 -0.02
C ALA A 45 -20.30 -17.93 0.23
N SER A 46 -20.73 -18.29 1.43
CA SER A 46 -22.17 -18.29 1.82
C SER A 46 -22.84 -16.92 1.76
N CYS A 47 -22.05 -15.84 1.63
CA CYS A 47 -22.58 -14.47 1.57
C CYS A 47 -23.01 -14.03 0.16
N SER A 48 -22.80 -14.87 -0.88
CA SER A 48 -23.23 -14.58 -2.26
C SER A 48 -23.39 -15.85 -3.08
N ASP A 49 -24.39 -15.90 -3.94
CA ASP A 49 -24.58 -16.96 -4.95
C ASP A 49 -23.52 -16.93 -6.08
N LYS A 50 -22.75 -15.86 -6.14
CA LYS A 50 -21.61 -15.70 -7.06
C LYS A 50 -20.29 -16.27 -6.52
N LEU A 51 -20.28 -16.73 -5.27
CA LEU A 51 -19.10 -17.30 -4.64
C LEU A 51 -19.28 -18.79 -4.36
N SER A 52 -18.20 -19.55 -4.53
CA SER A 52 -18.18 -20.99 -4.25
C SER A 52 -16.81 -21.43 -3.75
N CYS A 53 -16.75 -22.61 -3.12
CA CYS A 53 -15.52 -23.26 -2.73
C CYS A 53 -15.38 -24.60 -3.46
N ARG A 54 -14.17 -24.95 -3.85
CA ARG A 54 -13.80 -26.28 -4.35
C ARG A 54 -12.63 -26.78 -3.52
N LEU A 55 -12.83 -27.87 -2.79
CA LEU A 55 -11.80 -28.44 -1.92
C LEU A 55 -11.10 -29.63 -2.58
N GLN A 56 -9.78 -29.63 -2.55
CA GLN A 56 -8.93 -30.68 -3.09
C GLN A 56 -7.86 -31.04 -2.07
N ASP A 57 -7.57 -32.34 -1.94
CA ASP A 57 -6.44 -32.80 -1.12
C ASP A 57 -5.12 -32.56 -1.87
N SER A 58 -4.14 -32.00 -1.18
CA SER A 58 -2.84 -31.63 -1.72
C SER A 58 -1.79 -31.61 -0.60
N GLU A 59 -0.54 -31.37 -0.95
CA GLU A 59 0.50 -31.05 0.03
C GLU A 59 0.43 -29.57 0.42
N GLY A 60 0.65 -29.26 1.69
CA GLY A 60 0.64 -27.89 2.22
C GLY A 60 -0.75 -27.29 2.34
N LEU A 61 -0.82 -25.94 2.26
CA LEU A 61 -2.05 -25.17 2.36
C LEU A 61 -1.98 -23.98 1.38
N LYS A 62 -2.94 -23.93 0.47
CA LYS A 62 -3.17 -22.75 -0.41
C LYS A 62 -4.58 -22.73 -0.97
N PHE A 63 -5.00 -21.57 -1.45
CA PHE A 63 -6.11 -21.49 -2.39
C PHE A 63 -5.79 -20.50 -3.52
N ILE A 64 -6.45 -20.72 -4.64
CA ILE A 64 -6.35 -19.89 -5.85
C ILE A 64 -7.72 -19.26 -6.06
N LEU A 65 -7.75 -17.97 -6.37
CA LEU A 65 -8.97 -17.30 -6.78
C LEU A 65 -9.20 -17.57 -8.28
N LEU A 66 -10.31 -18.23 -8.59
CA LEU A 66 -10.75 -18.41 -9.98
C LEU A 66 -11.87 -17.42 -10.29
N LYS A 67 -11.91 -16.91 -11.52
CA LYS A 67 -13.00 -16.11 -12.09
C LYS A 67 -13.58 -16.86 -13.29
N GLU A 68 -14.87 -17.16 -13.27
CA GLU A 68 -15.55 -17.97 -14.31
C GLU A 68 -14.82 -19.29 -14.62
N GLY A 69 -14.17 -19.87 -13.59
CA GLY A 69 -13.39 -21.10 -13.70
C GLY A 69 -11.93 -20.91 -14.13
N GLU A 70 -11.52 -19.73 -14.55
CA GLU A 70 -10.16 -19.41 -14.99
C GLU A 70 -9.31 -18.87 -13.83
N ASP A 71 -8.03 -19.28 -13.78
CA ASP A 71 -7.08 -18.85 -12.77
C ASP A 71 -6.73 -17.36 -12.93
N THR A 72 -7.03 -16.58 -11.90
CA THR A 72 -6.70 -15.14 -11.90
C THR A 72 -5.20 -14.84 -11.71
N GLY A 73 -4.41 -15.80 -11.27
CA GLY A 73 -3.02 -15.62 -10.86
C GLY A 73 -2.85 -15.14 -9.41
N ILE A 74 -3.94 -14.96 -8.67
CA ILE A 74 -3.91 -14.59 -7.24
C ILE A 74 -3.99 -15.84 -6.38
N ILE A 75 -2.98 -16.04 -5.54
CA ILE A 75 -2.82 -17.22 -4.70
C ILE A 75 -2.59 -16.78 -3.26
N PHE A 76 -3.24 -17.45 -2.32
CA PHE A 76 -3.00 -17.27 -0.89
C PHE A 76 -2.50 -18.59 -0.30
N ARG A 77 -1.35 -18.55 0.34
CA ARG A 77 -0.79 -19.60 1.20
C ARG A 77 -0.90 -19.13 2.65
N ALA A 78 -2.13 -18.88 3.05
CA ALA A 78 -2.51 -18.27 4.31
C ALA A 78 -3.96 -18.62 4.64
N VAL A 79 -4.34 -18.51 5.90
CA VAL A 79 -5.72 -18.33 6.32
C VAL A 79 -5.95 -16.82 6.42
N PRO A 80 -6.54 -16.15 5.41
CA PRO A 80 -6.54 -14.69 5.31
C PRO A 80 -7.50 -14.03 6.30
N GLY A 81 -7.17 -14.15 7.60
CA GLY A 81 -7.81 -13.47 8.72
C GLY A 81 -7.09 -12.17 9.10
N GLY A 82 -7.47 -11.59 10.25
CA GLY A 82 -6.84 -10.38 10.76
C GLY A 82 -6.84 -9.25 9.74
N HIS A 83 -5.68 -8.62 9.53
CA HIS A 83 -5.54 -7.52 8.58
C HIS A 83 -5.66 -7.98 7.11
N GLU A 84 -5.33 -9.24 6.80
CA GLU A 84 -5.41 -9.77 5.43
C GLU A 84 -6.81 -10.20 5.00
N PHE A 85 -7.79 -10.19 5.91
CA PHE A 85 -9.19 -10.41 5.52
C PHE A 85 -9.66 -9.39 4.48
N THR A 86 -9.22 -8.15 4.62
CA THR A 86 -9.51 -7.12 3.60
C THR A 86 -8.86 -7.43 2.26
N SER A 87 -7.66 -8.03 2.24
CA SER A 87 -6.98 -8.40 1.00
C SER A 87 -7.72 -9.52 0.25
N LEU A 88 -8.31 -10.49 0.98
CA LEU A 88 -9.19 -11.50 0.40
C LEU A 88 -10.42 -10.86 -0.28
N LEU A 89 -11.12 -9.97 0.45
CA LEU A 89 -12.31 -9.31 -0.07
C LEU A 89 -11.99 -8.44 -1.30
N MET A 90 -10.89 -7.69 -1.23
CA MET A 90 -10.44 -6.84 -2.33
C MET A 90 -9.97 -7.65 -3.54
N ALA A 91 -9.41 -8.85 -3.35
CA ALA A 91 -9.06 -9.72 -4.48
C ALA A 91 -10.29 -10.07 -5.32
N VAL A 92 -11.40 -10.46 -4.68
CA VAL A 92 -12.67 -10.76 -5.36
C VAL A 92 -13.26 -9.52 -6.01
N LEU A 93 -13.41 -8.44 -5.25
CA LEU A 93 -14.06 -7.21 -5.74
C LEU A 93 -13.28 -6.54 -6.87
N ASN A 94 -11.94 -6.50 -6.77
CA ASN A 94 -11.09 -5.93 -7.83
C ASN A 94 -11.12 -6.81 -9.09
N ALA A 95 -11.17 -8.13 -8.95
CA ALA A 95 -11.32 -9.03 -10.10
C ALA A 95 -12.65 -8.83 -10.84
N ASP A 96 -13.70 -8.39 -10.13
CA ASP A 96 -15.01 -8.04 -10.71
C ASP A 96 -15.09 -6.59 -11.23
N GLY A 97 -14.05 -5.78 -10.96
CA GLY A 97 -14.07 -4.35 -11.30
C GLY A 97 -14.91 -3.49 -10.34
N LYS A 98 -15.39 -4.05 -9.24
CA LYS A 98 -16.23 -3.38 -8.23
C LYS A 98 -15.47 -2.94 -6.98
N GLY A 99 -14.18 -3.20 -6.95
CA GLY A 99 -13.33 -2.89 -5.81
C GLY A 99 -12.93 -1.42 -5.72
N LYS A 100 -11.79 -1.19 -5.09
CA LYS A 100 -11.26 0.15 -4.82
C LYS A 100 -9.78 0.22 -5.19
N ASN A 101 -9.25 1.44 -5.20
CA ASN A 101 -7.83 1.70 -5.42
C ASN A 101 -7.33 1.26 -6.80
N PHE A 102 -8.20 1.25 -7.81
CA PHE A 102 -7.77 1.07 -9.18
C PHE A 102 -6.80 2.20 -9.56
N PRO A 103 -5.65 1.87 -10.16
CA PRO A 103 -4.76 2.89 -10.69
C PRO A 103 -5.43 3.57 -11.89
N ASP A 104 -5.02 4.80 -12.13
CA ASP A 104 -5.47 5.51 -13.34
C ASP A 104 -4.91 4.89 -14.63
N GLU A 105 -5.32 5.41 -15.76
CA GLU A 105 -4.97 4.87 -17.07
C GLU A 105 -3.45 4.81 -17.30
N PHE A 106 -2.70 5.84 -16.87
CA PHE A 106 -1.26 5.88 -17.06
C PHE A 106 -0.54 4.76 -16.29
N ILE A 107 -0.86 4.59 -15.01
CA ILE A 107 -0.28 3.51 -14.19
C ILE A 107 -0.74 2.15 -14.70
N THR A 108 -2.01 2.04 -15.12
CA THR A 108 -2.55 0.81 -15.73
C THR A 108 -1.76 0.43 -16.99
N ARG A 109 -1.45 1.38 -17.87
CA ARG A 109 -0.64 1.16 -19.07
C ARG A 109 0.77 0.69 -18.73
N ARG A 110 1.42 1.28 -17.73
CA ARG A 110 2.75 0.88 -17.26
C ARG A 110 2.74 -0.57 -16.74
N ILE A 111 1.74 -0.93 -15.92
CA ILE A 111 1.59 -2.31 -15.42
C ILE A 111 1.40 -3.30 -16.58
N LYS A 112 0.53 -2.98 -17.54
CA LYS A 112 0.30 -3.80 -18.73
C LYS A 112 1.53 -3.94 -19.62
N ALA A 113 2.42 -2.95 -19.61
CA ALA A 113 3.65 -2.95 -20.40
C ALA A 113 4.79 -3.76 -19.77
N LEU A 114 4.69 -4.19 -18.52
CA LEU A 114 5.69 -5.06 -17.91
C LEU A 114 5.86 -6.34 -18.70
N ARG A 115 7.12 -6.72 -18.93
CA ARG A 115 7.46 -7.97 -19.61
C ARG A 115 7.44 -9.12 -18.61
N GLY A 116 6.78 -10.20 -18.97
CA GLY A 116 6.69 -11.42 -18.15
C GLY A 116 7.28 -12.65 -18.83
N PRO A 117 7.13 -13.83 -18.22
CA PRO A 117 6.37 -14.11 -17.00
C PRO A 117 7.04 -13.59 -15.74
N ILE A 118 6.24 -13.19 -14.73
CA ILE A 118 6.71 -12.68 -13.43
C ILE A 118 6.01 -13.49 -12.33
N SER A 119 6.80 -14.09 -11.44
CA SER A 119 6.29 -14.77 -10.24
C SER A 119 6.66 -13.99 -9.00
N LEU A 120 5.64 -13.50 -8.29
CA LEU A 120 5.80 -12.71 -7.06
C LEU A 120 5.38 -13.53 -5.84
N THR A 121 6.14 -13.41 -4.77
CA THR A 121 5.81 -13.99 -3.47
C THR A 121 5.94 -12.90 -2.42
N THR A 122 4.89 -12.69 -1.63
CA THR A 122 4.92 -11.76 -0.49
C THR A 122 4.78 -12.55 0.80
N TYR A 123 5.82 -12.55 1.62
CA TYR A 123 5.73 -13.04 3.00
C TYR A 123 5.09 -11.98 3.87
N LEU A 124 4.09 -12.39 4.64
CA LEU A 124 3.26 -11.53 5.45
C LEU A 124 3.04 -12.11 6.86
N SER A 125 2.43 -11.31 7.72
CA SER A 125 1.86 -11.75 9.00
C SER A 125 0.45 -11.18 9.13
N LEU A 126 -0.48 -11.94 9.64
CA LEU A 126 -1.88 -11.54 9.82
C LEU A 126 -2.07 -10.35 10.78
N THR A 127 -1.07 -10.10 11.64
CA THR A 127 -1.03 -8.97 12.58
C THR A 127 -0.31 -7.74 12.02
N CYS A 128 0.26 -7.83 10.82
CA CYS A 128 1.00 -6.74 10.17
C CYS A 128 0.04 -5.73 9.55
N THR A 129 0.06 -4.49 10.01
CA THR A 129 -0.82 -3.41 9.51
C THR A 129 -0.42 -2.87 8.13
N ASN A 130 0.80 -3.15 7.66
CA ASN A 130 1.34 -2.68 6.39
C ASN A 130 1.30 -3.74 5.28
N CYS A 131 1.14 -5.01 5.65
CA CYS A 131 1.10 -6.12 4.69
C CYS A 131 -0.05 -5.99 3.68
N PRO A 132 -1.29 -5.63 4.07
CA PRO A 132 -2.39 -5.50 3.12
C PRO A 132 -2.15 -4.48 2.00
N ASP A 133 -1.44 -3.39 2.28
CA ASP A 133 -1.15 -2.35 1.27
C ASP A 133 -0.31 -2.94 0.11
N VAL A 134 0.67 -3.80 0.44
CA VAL A 134 1.55 -4.46 -0.53
C VAL A 134 0.84 -5.61 -1.25
N VAL A 135 0.15 -6.47 -0.51
CA VAL A 135 -0.60 -7.61 -1.08
C VAL A 135 -1.65 -7.13 -2.07
N GLN A 136 -2.45 -6.13 -1.71
CA GLN A 136 -3.49 -5.59 -2.59
C GLN A 136 -2.91 -4.88 -3.82
N ALA A 137 -1.78 -4.17 -3.68
CA ALA A 137 -1.10 -3.55 -4.82
C ALA A 137 -0.60 -4.60 -5.82
N LEU A 138 0.01 -5.67 -5.35
CA LEU A 138 0.51 -6.75 -6.22
C LEU A 138 -0.64 -7.56 -6.83
N ASN A 139 -1.68 -7.88 -6.08
CA ASN A 139 -2.89 -8.50 -6.61
C ASN A 139 -3.54 -7.65 -7.72
N MET A 140 -3.57 -6.32 -7.56
CA MET A 140 -4.05 -5.42 -8.61
C MET A 140 -3.19 -5.51 -9.87
N MET A 141 -1.85 -5.60 -9.73
CA MET A 141 -0.96 -5.76 -10.89
C MET A 141 -1.21 -7.09 -11.61
N VAL A 142 -1.47 -8.18 -10.87
CA VAL A 142 -1.86 -9.49 -11.45
C VAL A 142 -3.12 -9.35 -12.31
N LEU A 143 -4.16 -8.70 -11.79
CA LEU A 143 -5.42 -8.52 -12.51
C LEU A 143 -5.28 -7.65 -13.76
N LEU A 144 -4.31 -6.74 -13.80
CA LEU A 144 -4.06 -5.84 -14.92
C LEU A 144 -3.10 -6.42 -15.96
N ASN A 145 -2.25 -7.40 -15.57
CA ASN A 145 -1.29 -8.02 -16.46
C ASN A 145 -1.23 -9.54 -16.20
N GLY A 146 -1.88 -10.31 -17.07
CA GLY A 146 -1.97 -11.78 -16.97
C GLY A 146 -0.64 -12.53 -17.06
N GLN A 147 0.49 -11.85 -17.26
CA GLN A 147 1.82 -12.45 -17.17
C GLN A 147 2.41 -12.42 -15.76
N ILE A 148 1.69 -11.83 -14.79
CA ILE A 148 2.09 -11.74 -13.39
C ILE A 148 1.26 -12.74 -12.59
N ARG A 149 1.92 -13.46 -11.68
CA ARG A 149 1.29 -14.27 -10.63
C ARG A 149 1.78 -13.79 -9.28
N HIS A 150 0.93 -13.86 -8.27
CA HIS A 150 1.29 -13.43 -6.93
C HIS A 150 0.82 -14.43 -5.87
N GLU A 151 1.72 -14.85 -5.00
CA GLU A 151 1.46 -15.66 -3.82
C GLU A 151 1.62 -14.82 -2.55
N ALA A 152 0.55 -14.71 -1.76
CA ALA A 152 0.57 -14.13 -0.43
C ALA A 152 0.77 -15.25 0.60
N VAL A 153 1.91 -15.25 1.30
CA VAL A 153 2.36 -16.35 2.16
C VAL A 153 2.41 -15.90 3.61
N ASP A 154 1.60 -16.54 4.46
CA ASP A 154 1.69 -16.33 5.91
C ASP A 154 2.94 -17.03 6.45
N GLY A 155 3.84 -16.23 7.03
CA GLY A 155 5.08 -16.73 7.61
C GLY A 155 4.89 -17.68 8.78
N SER A 156 3.79 -17.59 9.53
CA SER A 156 3.52 -18.43 10.67
C SER A 156 3.14 -19.88 10.31
N ILE A 157 2.59 -20.09 9.11
CA ILE A 157 2.23 -21.43 8.61
C ILE A 157 3.32 -22.00 7.69
N ASN A 158 4.31 -21.20 7.29
CA ASN A 158 5.36 -21.55 6.34
C ASN A 158 6.76 -21.29 6.94
N GLU A 159 6.97 -21.59 8.22
CA GLU A 159 8.20 -21.26 8.97
C GLU A 159 9.48 -21.78 8.31
N GLU A 160 9.50 -23.03 7.87
CA GLU A 160 10.68 -23.62 7.19
C GLU A 160 11.07 -22.86 5.92
N GLU A 161 10.07 -22.38 5.17
CA GLU A 161 10.30 -21.58 3.98
C GLU A 161 10.80 -20.18 4.32
N VAL A 162 10.23 -19.54 5.35
CA VAL A 162 10.65 -18.24 5.88
C VAL A 162 12.12 -18.28 6.31
N GLU A 163 12.53 -19.33 7.04
CA GLU A 163 13.92 -19.54 7.45
C GLU A 163 14.85 -19.74 6.25
N ARG A 164 14.46 -20.61 5.32
CA ARG A 164 15.23 -20.89 4.10
C ARG A 164 15.42 -19.63 3.26
N MET A 165 14.38 -18.81 3.13
CA MET A 165 14.39 -17.56 2.37
C MET A 165 14.98 -16.39 3.15
N LYS A 166 15.35 -16.61 4.43
CA LYS A 166 15.93 -15.60 5.34
C LYS A 166 15.06 -14.35 5.48
N VAL A 167 13.75 -14.53 5.53
CA VAL A 167 12.81 -13.44 5.75
C VAL A 167 12.90 -12.98 7.20
N GLN A 168 13.28 -11.72 7.42
CA GLN A 168 13.47 -11.15 8.76
C GLN A 168 12.41 -10.11 9.15
N ALA A 169 11.63 -9.66 8.18
CA ALA A 169 10.60 -8.65 8.38
C ALA A 169 9.45 -8.87 7.38
N VAL A 170 8.27 -8.31 7.66
CA VAL A 170 7.10 -8.38 6.79
C VAL A 170 6.48 -6.99 6.59
N PRO A 171 5.93 -6.72 5.40
CA PRO A 171 5.92 -7.55 4.21
C PRO A 171 7.30 -7.64 3.56
N THR A 172 7.68 -8.81 3.04
CA THR A 172 8.86 -8.98 2.19
C THR A 172 8.44 -9.56 0.85
N VAL A 173 8.82 -8.90 -0.24
CA VAL A 173 8.45 -9.27 -1.61
C VAL A 173 9.64 -9.88 -2.34
N PHE A 174 9.42 -11.04 -2.91
CA PHE A 174 10.33 -11.71 -3.82
C PHE A 174 9.77 -11.72 -5.24
N ALA A 175 10.66 -11.62 -6.22
CA ALA A 175 10.35 -11.79 -7.63
C ALA A 175 11.27 -12.87 -8.21
N ASP A 176 10.68 -13.96 -8.71
CA ASP A 176 11.39 -15.16 -9.18
C ASP A 176 12.44 -15.67 -8.17
N GLY A 177 12.08 -15.67 -6.87
CA GLY A 177 12.92 -16.16 -5.79
C GLY A 177 14.00 -15.17 -5.30
N GLU A 178 14.11 -13.97 -5.87
CA GLU A 178 15.02 -12.93 -5.38
C GLU A 178 14.26 -11.82 -4.64
N GLN A 179 14.77 -11.42 -3.49
CA GLN A 179 14.15 -10.35 -2.69
C GLN A 179 14.27 -9.00 -3.40
N ILE A 180 13.14 -8.36 -3.66
CA ILE A 180 13.07 -7.04 -4.31
C ILE A 180 12.62 -5.92 -3.37
N HIS A 181 11.93 -6.27 -2.28
CA HIS A 181 11.42 -5.27 -1.34
C HIS A 181 11.22 -5.83 0.07
N VAL A 182 11.39 -4.96 1.06
CA VAL A 182 11.07 -5.21 2.48
C VAL A 182 10.34 -3.99 3.03
N GLY A 183 9.32 -4.23 3.84
CA GLY A 183 8.55 -3.21 4.52
C GLY A 183 7.42 -2.65 3.66
N ARG A 184 6.85 -1.57 4.11
CA ARG A 184 5.73 -0.90 3.43
C ARG A 184 6.17 -0.34 2.07
N SER A 185 5.28 -0.42 1.08
CA SER A 185 5.52 0.13 -0.26
C SER A 185 4.24 0.67 -0.89
N SER A 186 4.38 1.60 -1.81
CA SER A 186 3.31 2.01 -2.70
C SER A 186 3.27 1.13 -3.96
N MET A 187 2.14 1.16 -4.67
CA MET A 187 2.04 0.52 -5.99
C MET A 187 3.07 1.08 -6.97
N GLY A 188 3.33 2.40 -6.92
CA GLY A 188 4.32 3.05 -7.78
C GLY A 188 5.73 2.55 -7.52
N ASP A 189 6.15 2.43 -6.25
CA ASP A 189 7.48 1.93 -5.88
C ASP A 189 7.69 0.47 -6.31
N LEU A 190 6.66 -0.38 -6.12
CA LEU A 190 6.70 -1.78 -6.55
C LEU A 190 6.79 -1.88 -8.07
N LEU A 191 5.99 -1.08 -8.79
CA LEU A 191 6.02 -1.02 -10.24
C LEU A 191 7.39 -0.60 -10.76
N GLU A 192 8.02 0.43 -10.17
CA GLU A 192 9.37 0.84 -10.54
C GLU A 192 10.42 -0.25 -10.40
N LYS A 193 10.34 -1.03 -9.32
CA LYS A 193 11.24 -2.16 -9.08
C LYS A 193 11.05 -3.28 -10.11
N LEU A 194 9.79 -3.56 -10.48
CA LEU A 194 9.47 -4.54 -11.50
C LEU A 194 9.90 -4.07 -12.90
N GLU A 195 9.69 -2.79 -13.24
CA GLU A 195 10.19 -2.20 -14.49
C GLU A 195 11.72 -2.25 -14.59
N ALA A 196 12.42 -1.94 -13.50
CA ALA A 196 13.87 -2.00 -13.47
C ALA A 196 14.41 -3.43 -13.66
N ARG A 197 13.68 -4.45 -13.17
CA ARG A 197 14.09 -5.85 -13.24
C ARG A 197 13.74 -6.52 -14.57
N TYR A 198 12.49 -6.36 -15.02
CA TYR A 198 11.94 -7.08 -16.16
C TYR A 198 11.90 -6.25 -17.45
N GLY A 199 12.03 -4.95 -17.29
CA GLY A 199 11.78 -4.03 -18.40
C GLY A 199 10.31 -3.91 -18.74
N SER A 200 10.01 -3.00 -19.64
CA SER A 200 8.67 -2.79 -20.17
C SER A 200 8.71 -2.71 -21.70
N VAL A 201 7.55 -2.92 -22.31
CA VAL A 201 7.35 -2.56 -23.72
C VAL A 201 7.34 -1.04 -23.80
N GLU A 202 7.93 -0.51 -24.87
CA GLU A 202 7.94 0.94 -25.09
C GLU A 202 6.51 1.47 -25.18
N LEU A 203 6.20 2.44 -24.32
CA LEU A 203 4.91 3.08 -24.30
C LEU A 203 4.93 4.25 -25.29
N GLU A 204 3.83 4.41 -26.03
CA GLU A 204 3.63 5.60 -26.83
C GLU A 204 3.71 6.87 -25.98
N ALA A 205 4.31 7.91 -26.52
CA ALA A 205 4.42 9.19 -25.84
C ALA A 205 3.01 9.71 -25.43
N VAL A 206 2.88 10.10 -24.19
CA VAL A 206 1.64 10.68 -23.66
C VAL A 206 1.65 12.18 -23.92
N GLU A 207 0.52 12.72 -24.37
CA GLU A 207 0.37 14.15 -24.55
C GLU A 207 0.62 14.89 -23.22
N THR A 208 1.37 16.01 -23.30
CA THR A 208 1.63 16.86 -22.15
C THR A 208 0.34 17.54 -21.67
N LYS A 209 -0.05 17.27 -20.43
CA LYS A 209 -1.24 17.90 -19.85
C LYS A 209 -0.93 19.29 -19.30
N GLU A 210 -1.82 20.24 -19.55
CA GLU A 210 -1.67 21.63 -19.12
C GLU A 210 -2.60 21.97 -17.97
N TYR A 211 -2.06 22.74 -17.02
CA TYR A 211 -2.73 23.23 -15.82
C TYR A 211 -2.39 24.72 -15.58
N ASP A 212 -3.17 25.38 -14.74
CA ASP A 212 -2.84 26.70 -14.24
C ASP A 212 -1.86 26.60 -13.07
N VAL A 213 -2.03 25.56 -12.23
CA VAL A 213 -1.17 25.29 -11.08
C VAL A 213 -0.86 23.81 -10.97
N LEU A 214 0.41 23.48 -10.87
CA LEU A 214 0.89 22.17 -10.45
C LEU A 214 1.32 22.22 -8.99
N VAL A 215 0.93 21.20 -8.22
CA VAL A 215 1.33 21.05 -6.82
C VAL A 215 2.08 19.72 -6.68
N ALA A 216 3.34 19.77 -6.23
CA ALA A 216 4.17 18.61 -6.01
C ALA A 216 4.13 18.22 -4.53
N GLY A 217 3.48 17.10 -4.21
CA GLY A 217 3.43 16.52 -2.86
C GLY A 217 2.21 16.91 -2.03
N ALA A 218 1.94 16.12 -1.00
CA ALA A 218 0.88 16.25 0.00
C ALA A 218 1.40 15.67 1.35
N PRO A 219 0.88 16.10 2.53
CA PRO A 219 -0.41 16.77 2.79
C PRO A 219 -0.42 18.29 2.63
N ALA A 220 0.71 19.00 2.85
CA ALA A 220 0.73 20.47 2.78
C ALA A 220 0.25 21.00 1.42
N GLY A 221 0.64 20.35 0.33
CA GLY A 221 0.19 20.68 -1.01
C GLY A 221 -1.32 20.55 -1.24
N ALA A 222 -2.01 19.69 -0.48
CA ALA A 222 -3.46 19.56 -0.58
C ALA A 222 -4.19 20.87 -0.27
N THR A 223 -3.73 21.60 0.75
CA THR A 223 -4.27 22.93 1.06
C THR A 223 -4.07 23.90 -0.10
N ALA A 224 -2.87 23.96 -0.66
CA ALA A 224 -2.55 24.82 -1.78
C ALA A 224 -3.40 24.48 -3.03
N ALA A 225 -3.57 23.18 -3.32
CA ALA A 225 -4.40 22.71 -4.43
C ALA A 225 -5.87 23.13 -4.26
N ILE A 226 -6.46 22.91 -3.07
CA ILE A 226 -7.85 23.28 -2.78
C ILE A 226 -8.04 24.79 -2.91
N TYR A 227 -7.17 25.61 -2.31
CA TYR A 227 -7.30 27.08 -2.41
C TYR A 227 -7.12 27.59 -3.84
N SER A 228 -6.29 26.96 -4.65
CA SER A 228 -6.15 27.28 -6.07
C SER A 228 -7.41 26.92 -6.86
N ALA A 229 -7.94 25.71 -6.67
CA ALA A 229 -9.17 25.24 -7.30
C ALA A 229 -10.39 26.10 -6.92
N ARG A 230 -10.48 26.54 -5.66
CA ARG A 230 -11.54 27.46 -5.20
C ARG A 230 -11.50 28.83 -5.89
N LYS A 231 -10.41 29.20 -6.53
CA LYS A 231 -10.27 30.39 -7.37
C LYS A 231 -10.62 30.15 -8.84
N GLY A 232 -11.09 28.96 -9.18
CA GLY A 232 -11.46 28.57 -10.54
C GLY A 232 -10.27 28.17 -11.41
N LEU A 233 -9.08 27.92 -10.82
CA LEU A 233 -7.90 27.49 -11.53
C LEU A 233 -7.95 25.98 -11.80
N LYS A 234 -7.43 25.55 -12.94
CA LYS A 234 -7.21 24.14 -13.28
C LYS A 234 -5.97 23.64 -12.56
N VAL A 235 -6.14 22.70 -11.65
CA VAL A 235 -5.09 22.26 -10.72
C VAL A 235 -4.84 20.75 -10.83
N ALA A 236 -3.57 20.35 -10.80
CA ALA A 236 -3.18 18.98 -10.52
C ALA A 236 -2.27 18.91 -9.30
N ILE A 237 -2.46 17.87 -8.49
CA ILE A 237 -1.56 17.49 -7.41
C ILE A 237 -0.85 16.19 -7.79
N ILE A 238 0.48 16.18 -7.76
CA ILE A 238 1.33 15.06 -8.16
C ILE A 238 2.06 14.56 -6.94
N ALA A 239 1.92 13.26 -6.61
CA ALA A 239 2.56 12.65 -5.46
C ALA A 239 2.81 11.15 -5.68
N GLU A 240 3.80 10.60 -5.00
CA GLU A 240 3.94 9.14 -4.91
C GLU A 240 2.75 8.55 -4.14
N ARG A 241 2.33 9.22 -3.05
CA ARG A 241 1.09 8.93 -2.32
C ARG A 241 0.54 10.19 -1.63
N ILE A 242 -0.76 10.34 -1.59
CA ILE A 242 -1.41 11.39 -0.80
C ILE A 242 -1.20 11.09 0.69
N GLY A 243 -0.86 12.13 1.47
CA GLY A 243 -0.53 12.01 2.89
C GLY A 243 0.97 11.81 3.16
N GLY A 244 1.77 11.39 2.18
CA GLY A 244 3.22 11.24 2.36
C GLY A 244 3.57 10.45 3.64
N GLN A 245 4.52 10.95 4.44
CA GLN A 245 4.97 10.33 5.70
C GLN A 245 3.90 10.27 6.80
N VAL A 246 2.87 11.16 6.76
CA VAL A 246 1.77 11.12 7.73
C VAL A 246 1.09 9.75 7.76
N ASN A 247 1.04 9.04 6.65
CA ASN A 247 0.49 7.68 6.61
C ASN A 247 1.17 6.69 7.58
N GLU A 248 2.37 6.99 8.06
CA GLU A 248 3.16 6.13 8.96
C GLU A 248 2.91 6.44 10.43
N THR A 249 2.21 7.55 10.72
CA THR A 249 1.88 7.95 12.09
C THR A 249 0.69 7.14 12.60
N MET A 250 0.89 6.41 13.71
CA MET A 250 -0.14 5.55 14.30
C MET A 250 -1.25 6.33 14.97
N GLY A 251 -0.91 7.38 15.71
CA GLY A 251 -1.85 8.24 16.41
C GLY A 251 -1.51 9.72 16.20
N ILE A 252 -2.50 10.54 15.96
CA ILE A 252 -2.40 11.99 15.82
C ILE A 252 -3.40 12.62 16.76
N GLU A 253 -2.90 13.33 17.79
CA GLU A 253 -3.69 13.99 18.83
C GLU A 253 -3.39 15.49 18.92
N ASN A 254 -2.42 15.96 18.12
CA ASN A 254 -1.94 17.35 18.10
C ASN A 254 -2.44 18.16 16.90
N LEU A 255 -3.38 17.64 16.13
CA LEU A 255 -4.01 18.38 15.03
C LEU A 255 -5.21 19.17 15.57
N ILE A 256 -5.11 20.51 15.54
CA ILE A 256 -6.19 21.39 16.03
C ILE A 256 -7.51 21.07 15.32
N SER A 257 -8.59 20.97 16.06
CA SER A 257 -9.95 20.57 15.66
C SER A 257 -10.15 19.08 15.39
N VAL A 258 -9.11 18.27 15.45
CA VAL A 258 -9.18 16.80 15.33
C VAL A 258 -8.57 16.19 16.59
N PRO A 259 -9.38 15.87 17.61
CA PRO A 259 -8.87 15.41 18.92
C PRO A 259 -8.05 14.12 18.83
N GLN A 260 -8.43 13.23 17.92
CA GLN A 260 -7.75 11.96 17.70
C GLN A 260 -8.02 11.46 16.28
N THR A 261 -6.95 11.05 15.59
CA THR A 261 -7.03 10.37 14.30
C THR A 261 -5.77 9.50 14.09
N THR A 262 -5.72 8.77 12.98
CA THR A 262 -4.51 8.09 12.52
C THR A 262 -3.98 8.77 11.26
N GLY A 263 -2.71 8.58 10.95
CA GLY A 263 -2.13 9.11 9.72
C GLY A 263 -2.83 8.59 8.47
N LYS A 264 -3.20 7.30 8.44
CA LYS A 264 -3.98 6.70 7.33
C LYS A 264 -5.35 7.37 7.19
N GLN A 265 -6.05 7.61 8.29
CA GLN A 265 -7.36 8.27 8.27
C GLN A 265 -7.24 9.72 7.78
N LEU A 266 -6.25 10.46 8.29
CA LEU A 266 -5.99 11.83 7.84
C LEU A 266 -5.68 11.89 6.35
N ALA A 267 -4.86 10.97 5.82
CA ALA A 267 -4.57 10.89 4.39
C ALA A 267 -5.81 10.60 3.54
N GLN A 268 -6.70 9.72 4.02
CA GLN A 268 -7.98 9.44 3.36
C GLN A 268 -8.91 10.66 3.36
N ASP A 269 -8.97 11.39 4.47
CA ASP A 269 -9.82 12.58 4.59
C ASP A 269 -9.30 13.73 3.71
N LEU A 270 -7.96 13.89 3.60
CA LEU A 270 -7.34 14.80 2.64
C LEU A 270 -7.70 14.44 1.20
N LYS A 271 -7.67 13.15 0.85
CA LYS A 271 -8.02 12.66 -0.48
C LYS A 271 -9.50 12.89 -0.79
N LYS A 272 -10.39 12.62 0.15
CA LYS A 272 -11.81 12.96 0.02
C LYS A 272 -12.02 14.44 -0.19
N HIS A 273 -11.35 15.29 0.61
CA HIS A 273 -11.47 16.73 0.51
C HIS A 273 -10.95 17.28 -0.83
N LEU A 274 -9.85 16.74 -1.35
CA LEU A 274 -9.37 17.07 -2.70
C LEU A 274 -10.38 16.68 -3.78
N ALA A 275 -11.06 15.54 -3.64
CA ALA A 275 -12.04 15.04 -4.60
C ALA A 275 -13.33 15.88 -4.67
N GLU A 276 -13.66 16.67 -3.63
CA GLU A 276 -14.79 17.63 -3.65
C GLU A 276 -14.56 18.80 -4.61
N TYR A 277 -13.31 19.00 -5.06
CA TYR A 277 -12.94 20.01 -6.02
C TYR A 277 -12.45 19.34 -7.30
N HIS A 278 -12.56 20.05 -8.45
CA HIS A 278 -12.06 19.55 -9.74
C HIS A 278 -10.52 19.62 -9.79
N ILE A 279 -9.87 18.81 -8.96
CA ILE A 279 -8.41 18.69 -8.89
C ILE A 279 -8.02 17.33 -9.43
N ASP A 280 -7.11 17.28 -10.40
CA ASP A 280 -6.54 16.02 -10.86
C ASP A 280 -5.55 15.49 -9.80
N ILE A 281 -5.92 14.38 -9.15
CA ILE A 281 -5.10 13.73 -8.13
C ILE A 281 -4.26 12.65 -8.83
N LEU A 282 -2.97 12.92 -9.01
CA LEU A 282 -2.04 12.11 -9.77
C LEU A 282 -1.11 11.37 -8.79
N GLU A 283 -1.57 10.22 -8.26
CA GLU A 283 -0.80 9.36 -7.36
C GLU A 283 0.10 8.38 -8.13
N ASN A 284 1.01 7.74 -7.39
CA ASN A 284 1.98 6.78 -7.93
C ASN A 284 2.90 7.39 -9.00
N ARG A 285 3.19 8.69 -8.86
CA ARG A 285 4.09 9.41 -9.76
C ARG A 285 5.28 9.95 -9.00
N ARG A 286 6.44 9.57 -9.48
CA ARG A 286 7.72 10.11 -9.03
C ARG A 286 8.17 11.20 -10.01
N ILE A 287 8.30 12.43 -9.53
CA ILE A 287 8.84 13.54 -10.31
C ILE A 287 10.35 13.33 -10.46
N GLU A 288 10.82 13.22 -11.70
CA GLU A 288 12.25 13.03 -12.00
C GLU A 288 12.91 14.35 -12.39
N LYS A 289 12.19 15.22 -13.06
CA LYS A 289 12.75 16.46 -13.61
C LYS A 289 11.75 17.60 -13.58
N VAL A 290 12.26 18.79 -13.33
CA VAL A 290 11.52 20.05 -13.48
C VAL A 290 12.36 20.98 -14.35
N GLU A 291 11.76 21.46 -15.42
CA GLU A 291 12.38 22.43 -16.35
C GLU A 291 11.53 23.68 -16.42
N VAL A 292 12.16 24.78 -16.77
CA VAL A 292 11.46 26.06 -17.07
C VAL A 292 11.70 26.43 -18.53
N THR A 293 10.62 26.43 -19.29
CA THR A 293 10.67 26.76 -20.71
C THR A 293 9.62 27.82 -21.00
N GLU A 294 10.02 28.98 -21.53
CA GLU A 294 9.11 30.06 -21.85
C GLU A 294 8.20 30.53 -20.71
N GLY A 295 8.72 30.47 -19.47
CA GLY A 295 7.96 30.82 -18.27
C GLY A 295 7.10 29.69 -17.69
N MET A 296 6.88 28.59 -18.43
CA MET A 296 6.17 27.42 -17.99
C MET A 296 7.11 26.46 -17.21
N LYS A 297 6.58 25.87 -16.16
CA LYS A 297 7.24 24.78 -15.41
C LYS A 297 6.76 23.47 -16.01
N VAL A 298 7.70 22.70 -16.53
CA VAL A 298 7.45 21.38 -17.13
C VAL A 298 7.97 20.32 -16.16
N LEU A 299 7.07 19.49 -15.66
CA LEU A 299 7.39 18.36 -14.80
C LEU A 299 7.37 17.09 -15.62
N SER A 300 8.47 16.32 -15.55
CA SER A 300 8.52 14.97 -16.10
C SER A 300 8.48 13.98 -14.94
N VAL A 301 7.61 12.98 -15.06
CA VAL A 301 7.52 11.89 -14.09
C VAL A 301 8.04 10.60 -14.68
N LYS A 302 8.45 9.68 -13.81
CA LYS A 302 8.92 8.37 -14.23
C LYS A 302 7.84 7.63 -15.01
N GLY A 303 8.22 7.07 -16.16
CA GLY A 303 7.30 6.44 -17.12
C GLY A 303 6.89 7.34 -18.28
N GLY A 304 7.39 8.60 -18.35
CA GLY A 304 7.33 9.45 -19.53
C GLY A 304 6.15 10.41 -19.64
N GLU A 305 5.28 10.45 -18.63
CA GLU A 305 4.19 11.44 -18.59
C GLU A 305 4.76 12.84 -18.23
N THR A 306 4.24 13.89 -18.86
CA THR A 306 4.68 15.26 -18.62
C THR A 306 3.50 16.18 -18.32
N TYR A 307 3.75 17.18 -17.47
CA TYR A 307 2.77 18.18 -17.04
C TYR A 307 3.37 19.56 -17.11
N LYS A 308 2.59 20.56 -17.54
CA LYS A 308 3.08 21.92 -17.57
C LYS A 308 2.10 22.92 -16.97
N ALA A 309 2.62 23.93 -16.30
CA ALA A 309 1.87 25.07 -15.76
C ALA A 309 2.74 26.31 -15.60
N PRO A 310 2.14 27.52 -15.60
CA PRO A 310 2.86 28.74 -15.25
C PRO A 310 3.29 28.79 -13.78
N VAL A 311 2.60 28.02 -12.89
CA VAL A 311 2.88 27.99 -11.46
C VAL A 311 3.13 26.56 -10.99
N LEU A 312 4.22 26.37 -10.24
CA LEU A 312 4.53 25.14 -9.52
C LEU A 312 4.67 25.44 -8.03
N ILE A 313 3.91 24.72 -7.20
CA ILE A 313 4.03 24.75 -5.75
C ILE A 313 4.75 23.48 -5.30
N ILE A 314 5.90 23.63 -4.65
CA ILE A 314 6.71 22.52 -4.17
C ILE A 314 6.36 22.26 -2.72
N ALA A 315 5.77 21.10 -2.43
CA ALA A 315 5.34 20.65 -1.10
C ALA A 315 5.75 19.18 -0.88
N THR A 316 6.92 18.79 -1.38
CA THR A 316 7.41 17.41 -1.40
C THR A 316 7.78 16.86 -0.02
N GLY A 317 7.87 17.73 0.98
CA GLY A 317 8.24 17.35 2.34
C GLY A 317 9.70 16.92 2.45
N ALA A 318 9.95 16.01 3.40
CA ALA A 318 11.26 15.42 3.63
C ALA A 318 11.11 13.93 3.91
N ASN A 319 12.18 13.19 3.73
CA ASN A 319 12.26 11.79 4.15
C ASN A 319 13.20 11.66 5.33
N TRP A 320 12.79 10.90 6.34
CA TRP A 320 13.67 10.55 7.44
C TRP A 320 14.81 9.66 6.94
N ARG A 321 15.99 9.88 7.50
CA ARG A 321 17.09 8.96 7.27
C ARG A 321 16.91 7.76 8.17
N LYS A 322 16.91 6.57 7.57
CA LYS A 322 16.88 5.31 8.28
C LYS A 322 18.30 4.87 8.62
N LEU A 323 18.45 4.13 9.71
CA LEU A 323 19.72 3.53 10.08
C LEU A 323 20.06 2.32 9.21
N ASN A 324 19.02 1.69 8.62
CA ASN A 324 19.11 0.45 7.85
C ASN A 324 19.75 -0.71 8.65
N VAL A 325 19.41 -0.78 9.93
CA VAL A 325 19.85 -1.86 10.82
C VAL A 325 18.77 -2.95 10.92
N PRO A 326 19.16 -4.20 11.22
CA PRO A 326 18.21 -5.27 11.41
C PRO A 326 17.15 -4.94 12.46
N GLY A 327 15.88 -5.11 12.11
CA GLY A 327 14.76 -4.84 13.00
C GLY A 327 14.17 -3.43 12.90
N GLU A 328 14.85 -2.45 12.32
CA GLU A 328 14.34 -1.07 12.23
C GLU A 328 12.94 -1.04 11.58
N GLU A 329 12.79 -1.60 10.40
CA GLU A 329 11.51 -1.66 9.67
C GLU A 329 10.39 -2.36 10.47
N LYS A 330 10.74 -3.42 11.21
CA LYS A 330 9.79 -4.18 12.02
C LYS A 330 9.23 -3.35 13.18
N TYR A 331 10.06 -2.47 13.74
CA TYR A 331 9.72 -1.72 14.96
C TYR A 331 9.26 -0.29 14.68
N ILE A 332 9.19 0.17 13.43
CA ILE A 332 8.58 1.46 13.09
C ILE A 332 7.14 1.50 13.59
N GLY A 333 6.80 2.48 14.43
CA GLY A 333 5.51 2.60 15.11
C GLY A 333 5.34 1.71 16.36
N HIS A 334 6.31 0.83 16.66
CA HIS A 334 6.26 -0.12 17.78
C HIS A 334 7.56 -0.13 18.63
N GLY A 335 8.26 0.99 18.67
CA GLY A 335 9.52 1.15 19.39
C GLY A 335 10.56 1.96 18.62
N VAL A 336 10.44 2.06 17.30
CA VAL A 336 11.19 2.99 16.46
C VAL A 336 10.25 4.08 15.97
N ALA A 337 10.59 5.34 16.23
CA ALA A 337 9.79 6.50 15.87
C ALA A 337 10.69 7.61 15.29
N PHE A 338 10.11 8.51 14.52
CA PHE A 338 10.83 9.59 13.86
C PHE A 338 10.35 10.99 14.26
N CYS A 339 9.21 11.08 14.94
CA CYS A 339 8.60 12.34 15.33
C CYS A 339 8.45 12.41 16.85
N PRO A 340 9.33 13.14 17.57
CA PRO A 340 9.21 13.27 19.04
C PRO A 340 7.92 13.92 19.49
N HIS A 341 7.42 14.88 18.74
CA HIS A 341 6.16 15.58 19.07
C HIS A 341 4.90 14.72 18.84
N CYS A 342 4.96 13.79 17.83
CA CYS A 342 3.83 12.92 17.50
C CYS A 342 3.80 11.69 18.42
N ASP A 343 4.96 11.06 18.57
CA ASP A 343 5.10 9.74 19.20
C ASP A 343 5.59 9.83 20.66
N GLY A 344 6.21 10.95 21.04
CA GLY A 344 6.79 11.15 22.37
C GLY A 344 5.88 10.77 23.53
N PRO A 345 4.58 11.17 23.54
CA PRO A 345 3.65 10.80 24.60
C PRO A 345 3.50 9.30 24.86
N PHE A 346 3.67 8.46 23.81
CA PHE A 346 3.62 6.99 23.93
C PHE A 346 4.85 6.39 24.64
N TYR A 347 5.92 7.18 24.79
CA TYR A 347 7.17 6.79 25.45
C TYR A 347 7.29 7.41 26.87
N LYS A 348 6.20 7.93 27.41
CA LYS A 348 6.17 8.48 28.78
C LYS A 348 6.71 7.45 29.76
N ASP A 349 7.60 7.92 30.66
CA ASP A 349 8.25 7.13 31.70
C ASP A 349 9.12 5.95 31.20
N LYS A 350 9.41 5.86 29.88
CA LYS A 350 10.29 4.84 29.30
C LYS A 350 11.71 5.36 29.13
N GLU A 351 12.69 4.43 29.02
CA GLU A 351 14.04 4.77 28.57
C GLU A 351 14.06 4.78 27.05
N VAL A 352 14.60 5.84 26.46
CA VAL A 352 14.68 6.02 25.00
C VAL A 352 16.09 6.34 24.54
N ALA A 353 16.41 5.88 23.32
CA ALA A 353 17.63 6.22 22.61
C ALA A 353 17.29 7.17 21.44
N VAL A 354 17.98 8.29 21.34
CA VAL A 354 17.91 9.20 20.19
C VAL A 354 19.15 8.99 19.35
N ILE A 355 18.96 8.67 18.08
CA ILE A 355 20.07 8.42 17.14
C ILE A 355 20.27 9.64 16.25
N GLY A 356 21.42 10.28 16.40
CA GLY A 356 21.84 11.44 15.63
C GLY A 356 22.13 12.67 16.49
N GLY A 357 23.33 13.24 16.35
CA GLY A 357 23.81 14.42 17.09
C GLY A 357 23.62 15.74 16.34
N GLY A 358 22.81 15.79 15.28
CA GLY A 358 22.47 17.04 14.59
C GLY A 358 21.34 17.80 15.31
N ASN A 359 20.97 18.98 14.79
CA ASN A 359 19.95 19.84 15.39
C ASN A 359 18.66 19.07 15.72
N SER A 360 18.10 18.32 14.77
CA SER A 360 16.87 17.56 14.98
C SER A 360 16.99 16.48 16.07
N GLY A 361 18.14 15.80 16.16
CA GLY A 361 18.36 14.80 17.21
C GLY A 361 18.50 15.43 18.60
N VAL A 362 19.17 16.56 18.70
CA VAL A 362 19.31 17.29 19.95
C VAL A 362 17.98 17.89 20.40
N GLU A 363 17.22 18.48 19.49
CA GLU A 363 15.86 18.98 19.76
C GLU A 363 14.94 17.86 20.24
N ALA A 364 14.94 16.71 19.53
CA ALA A 364 14.18 15.53 19.94
C ALA A 364 14.56 15.04 21.33
N ALA A 365 15.86 15.04 21.67
CA ALA A 365 16.31 14.61 22.99
C ALA A 365 15.87 15.57 24.10
N ILE A 366 15.87 16.87 23.82
CA ILE A 366 15.38 17.89 24.77
C ILE A 366 13.88 17.70 25.04
N ASP A 367 13.08 17.55 24.00
CA ASP A 367 11.63 17.33 24.11
C ASP A 367 11.31 16.04 24.88
N LEU A 368 11.98 14.95 24.51
CA LEU A 368 11.77 13.66 25.17
C LEU A 368 12.27 13.63 26.62
N ALA A 369 13.27 14.44 26.99
CA ALA A 369 13.75 14.54 28.37
C ALA A 369 12.67 15.04 29.35
N GLY A 370 11.68 15.78 28.87
CA GLY A 370 10.51 16.20 29.66
C GLY A 370 9.41 15.13 29.78
N ILE A 371 9.50 14.04 29.04
CA ILE A 371 8.45 13.02 28.91
C ILE A 371 8.94 11.65 29.41
N CYS A 372 10.16 11.29 29.04
CA CYS A 372 10.74 9.97 29.27
C CYS A 372 11.53 9.91 30.58
N SER A 373 11.67 8.71 31.15
CA SER A 373 12.47 8.52 32.38
C SER A 373 13.98 8.68 32.15
N LYS A 374 14.46 8.39 30.92
CA LYS A 374 15.85 8.54 30.53
C LYS A 374 15.95 8.71 29.02
N VAL A 375 16.80 9.63 28.59
CA VAL A 375 17.12 9.85 27.19
C VAL A 375 18.64 9.71 26.96
N THR A 376 19.04 8.86 26.04
CA THR A 376 20.44 8.69 25.64
C THR A 376 20.58 9.07 24.17
N VAL A 377 21.54 9.94 23.86
CA VAL A 377 21.84 10.37 22.48
C VAL A 377 23.09 9.64 21.99
N PHE A 378 23.04 9.10 20.76
CA PHE A 378 24.15 8.41 20.08
C PHE A 378 24.57 9.12 18.80
#